data_315420cbfd4d2b57f17ab5abd3b79258
#
_entry.id   315420cbfd4d2b57f17ab5abd3b79258
#
_cell.length_a   1.000
_cell.length_b   1.000
_cell.length_c   1.000
_cell.angle_alpha   90.00
_cell.angle_beta   90.00
_cell.angle_gamma   90.00
#
_symmetry.space_group_name_H-M   'P 1'
#
loop_
_entity.id
_entity.type
_entity.pdbx_description
1 polymer ?
#
loop_
_entity_poly.entity_id
_entity_poly.type
_entity_poly.pdbx_seq_one_letter_code
_entity_poly.pdbx_strand_id
1 'polypeptide(L)'
;DKELGQDYLQGQLTLPMIYALESLTANQKEQLIEQIKTKDSAGLTLLKQTISHSNVKDRVYNTIKQHNQHAHQALSSFEDNAYVNGLHFLADYILERVSG
;
A
#
# COMPACT_ATOMS: atom_id res chain seq x y z
N ASP A 1 -7.50 6.96 -7.51
CA ASP A 1 -6.51 7.38 -8.47
C ASP A 1 -6.30 6.32 -9.56
N LYS A 2 -5.47 6.64 -10.53
CA LYS A 2 -5.30 5.77 -11.72
C LYS A 2 -4.68 4.43 -11.39
N GLU A 3 -3.71 4.38 -10.47
CA GLU A 3 -3.03 3.14 -10.11
C GLU A 3 -3.99 2.17 -9.42
N LEU A 4 -4.80 2.68 -8.49
CA LEU A 4 -5.78 1.86 -7.80
C LEU A 4 -6.80 1.28 -8.78
N GLY A 5 -7.27 2.09 -9.73
CA GLY A 5 -8.20 1.63 -10.76
C GLY A 5 -7.61 0.54 -11.64
N GLN A 6 -6.35 0.69 -12.05
CA GLN A 6 -5.67 -0.33 -12.85
C GLN A 6 -5.48 -1.63 -12.07
N ASP A 7 -5.02 -1.54 -10.83
CA ASP A 7 -4.81 -2.71 -9.98
C ASP A 7 -6.12 -3.46 -9.77
N TYR A 8 -7.20 -2.73 -9.53
CA TYR A 8 -8.52 -3.31 -9.37
C TYR A 8 -8.96 -4.10 -10.61
N LEU A 9 -8.81 -3.50 -11.78
CA LEU A 9 -9.20 -4.14 -13.04
C LEU A 9 -8.34 -5.35 -13.38
N GLN A 10 -7.07 -5.34 -12.98
CA GLN A 10 -6.16 -6.45 -13.20
C GLN A 10 -6.27 -7.54 -12.13
N GLY A 11 -7.08 -7.33 -11.10
CA GLY A 11 -7.24 -8.28 -10.01
C GLY A 11 -6.04 -8.35 -9.08
N GLN A 12 -5.19 -7.33 -9.07
CA GLN A 12 -4.03 -7.27 -8.18
C GLN A 12 -4.42 -6.73 -6.82
N LEU A 13 -3.98 -7.42 -5.77
CA LEU A 13 -4.27 -7.03 -4.40
C LEU A 13 -3.08 -6.23 -3.86
N THR A 14 -3.30 -4.95 -3.61
CA THR A 14 -2.27 -4.04 -3.09
C THR A 14 -2.43 -3.85 -1.59
N LEU A 15 -1.40 -3.30 -0.93
CA LEU A 15 -1.44 -3.06 0.50
C LEU A 15 -2.60 -2.13 0.92
N PRO A 16 -2.88 -1.01 0.23
CA PRO A 16 -4.06 -0.21 0.54
C PRO A 16 -5.37 -0.99 0.46
N MET A 17 -5.51 -1.86 -0.53
CA MET A 17 -6.70 -2.70 -0.68
C MET A 17 -6.85 -3.67 0.49
N ILE A 18 -5.75 -4.29 0.92
CA ILE A 18 -5.75 -5.22 2.05
C ILE A 18 -6.21 -4.51 3.31
N TYR A 19 -5.66 -3.34 3.60
CA TYR A 19 -6.06 -2.58 4.79
C TYR A 19 -7.49 -2.07 4.70
N ALA A 20 -7.95 -1.70 3.50
CA ALA A 20 -9.34 -1.32 3.29
C ALA A 20 -10.28 -2.49 3.60
N LEU A 21 -9.95 -3.68 3.12
CA LEU A 21 -10.73 -4.88 3.41
C LEU A 21 -10.79 -5.18 4.90
N GLU A 22 -9.67 -5.03 5.61
CA GLU A 22 -9.62 -5.27 7.05
C GLU A 22 -10.50 -4.30 7.85
N SER A 23 -10.74 -3.10 7.32
CA SER A 23 -11.56 -2.10 8.02
C SER A 23 -13.07 -2.29 7.83
N LEU A 24 -13.48 -3.21 6.98
CA LEU A 24 -14.90 -3.48 6.70
C LEU A 24 -15.47 -4.57 7.60
N THR A 25 -16.80 -4.57 7.75
CA THR A 25 -17.48 -5.67 8.42
C THR A 25 -17.39 -6.95 7.58
N ALA A 26 -17.67 -8.10 8.20
CA ALA A 26 -17.62 -9.38 7.50
C ALA A 26 -18.50 -9.40 6.25
N ASN A 27 -19.73 -8.88 6.36
CA ASN A 27 -20.65 -8.84 5.23
C ASN A 27 -20.17 -7.90 4.12
N GLN A 28 -19.68 -6.73 4.50
CA GLN A 28 -19.12 -5.78 3.54
C GLN A 28 -17.90 -6.35 2.83
N LYS A 29 -17.05 -7.05 3.58
CA LYS A 29 -15.84 -7.69 3.03
C LYS A 29 -16.22 -8.74 2.00
N GLU A 30 -17.15 -9.62 2.30
CA GLU A 30 -17.61 -10.65 1.37
C GLU A 30 -18.18 -10.05 0.09
N GLN A 31 -19.00 -9.01 0.22
CA GLN A 31 -19.58 -8.31 -0.91
C GLN A 31 -18.51 -7.67 -1.78
N LEU A 32 -17.55 -7.01 -1.15
CA LEU A 32 -16.46 -6.37 -1.89
C LEU A 32 -15.59 -7.39 -2.61
N ILE A 33 -15.28 -8.52 -1.98
CA ILE A 33 -14.50 -9.58 -2.61
C ILE A 33 -15.21 -10.10 -3.86
N GLU A 34 -16.52 -10.29 -3.81
CA GLU A 34 -17.30 -10.68 -4.99
C GLU A 34 -17.23 -9.61 -6.08
N GLN A 35 -17.35 -8.34 -5.72
CA GLN A 35 -17.25 -7.24 -6.67
C GLN A 35 -15.88 -7.16 -7.32
N ILE A 36 -14.81 -7.43 -6.55
CA ILE A 36 -13.45 -7.49 -7.08
C ILE A 36 -13.32 -8.62 -8.12
N LYS A 37 -13.86 -9.79 -7.80
CA LYS A 37 -13.82 -10.94 -8.71
C LYS A 37 -14.53 -10.68 -10.02
N THR A 38 -15.66 -9.98 -9.98
CA THR A 38 -16.44 -9.65 -11.17
C THR A 38 -16.01 -8.33 -11.82
N LYS A 39 -15.05 -7.63 -11.23
CA LYS A 39 -14.57 -6.32 -11.69
C LYS A 39 -15.68 -5.28 -11.77
N ASP A 40 -16.60 -5.34 -10.81
CA ASP A 40 -17.72 -4.40 -10.73
C ASP A 40 -17.21 -3.02 -10.30
N SER A 41 -17.61 -1.97 -11.01
CA SER A 41 -17.20 -0.60 -10.71
C SER A 41 -17.65 -0.12 -9.33
N ALA A 42 -18.74 -0.68 -8.81
CA ALA A 42 -19.19 -0.38 -7.45
C ALA A 42 -18.18 -0.80 -6.40
N GLY A 43 -17.46 -1.91 -6.63
CA GLY A 43 -16.39 -2.35 -5.74
C GLY A 43 -15.23 -1.36 -5.72
N LEU A 44 -14.84 -0.83 -6.88
CA LEU A 44 -13.79 0.17 -6.94
C LEU A 44 -14.18 1.45 -6.22
N THR A 45 -15.43 1.89 -6.38
CA THR A 45 -15.96 3.06 -5.67
C THR A 45 -15.91 2.85 -4.17
N LEU A 46 -16.33 1.68 -3.68
CA LEU A 46 -16.30 1.36 -2.26
C LEU A 46 -14.86 1.35 -1.73
N LEU A 47 -13.91 0.78 -2.48
CA LEU A 47 -12.50 0.80 -2.10
C LEU A 47 -11.96 2.22 -1.97
N LYS A 48 -12.24 3.08 -2.95
CA LYS A 48 -11.80 4.47 -2.90
C LYS A 48 -12.36 5.20 -1.70
N GLN A 49 -13.65 5.02 -1.41
CA GLN A 49 -14.29 5.63 -0.25
C GLN A 49 -13.68 5.14 1.06
N THR A 50 -13.47 3.83 1.17
CA THR A 50 -12.89 3.22 2.36
C THR A 50 -11.49 3.74 2.62
N ILE A 51 -10.66 3.82 1.59
CA ILE A 51 -9.30 4.34 1.70
C ILE A 51 -9.32 5.81 2.12
N SER A 52 -10.26 6.61 1.58
CA SER A 52 -10.35 8.04 1.88
C SER A 52 -10.85 8.33 3.29
N HIS A 53 -11.79 7.51 3.81
CA HIS A 53 -12.47 7.78 5.07
C HIS A 53 -11.96 6.99 6.27
N SER A 54 -10.97 6.14 6.07
CA SER A 54 -10.36 5.33 7.12
C SER A 54 -8.90 5.74 7.32
N ASN A 55 -8.23 5.10 8.27
CA ASN A 55 -6.81 5.33 8.52
C ASN A 55 -5.89 4.49 7.60
N VAL A 56 -6.39 4.02 6.47
CA VAL A 56 -5.64 3.14 5.57
C VAL A 56 -4.35 3.80 5.10
N LYS A 57 -4.41 5.07 4.69
CA LYS A 57 -3.20 5.78 4.22
C LYS A 57 -2.13 5.86 5.30
N ASP A 58 -2.54 6.16 6.53
CA ASP A 58 -1.63 6.22 7.67
C ASP A 58 -1.01 4.85 7.96
N ARG A 59 -1.81 3.79 7.89
CA ARG A 59 -1.32 2.42 8.10
C ARG A 59 -0.32 2.02 7.04
N VAL A 60 -0.59 2.32 5.78
CA VAL A 60 0.34 2.05 4.67
C VAL A 60 1.64 2.81 4.88
N TYR A 61 1.55 4.10 5.17
CA TYR A 61 2.73 4.93 5.41
C TYR A 61 3.57 4.39 6.55
N ASN A 62 2.94 4.07 7.68
CA ASN A 62 3.65 3.55 8.85
C ASN A 62 4.33 2.20 8.57
N THR A 63 3.67 1.32 7.82
CA THR A 63 4.25 0.03 7.45
C THR A 63 5.50 0.23 6.59
N ILE A 64 5.44 1.09 5.58
CA ILE A 64 6.57 1.36 4.71
C ILE A 64 7.69 2.07 5.46
N LYS A 65 7.33 2.98 6.38
CA LYS A 65 8.31 3.64 7.23
C LYS A 65 9.08 2.65 8.11
N GLN A 66 8.40 1.65 8.67
CA GLN A 66 9.05 0.59 9.44
C GLN A 66 10.03 -0.21 8.58
N HIS A 67 9.62 -0.58 7.37
CA HIS A 67 10.49 -1.29 6.44
C HIS A 67 11.68 -0.43 6.02
N ASN A 68 11.47 0.86 5.81
CA ASN A 68 12.54 1.82 5.52
C ASN A 68 13.57 1.84 6.66
N GLN A 69 13.11 1.93 7.91
CA GLN A 69 13.98 1.92 9.07
C GLN A 69 14.78 0.61 9.19
N HIS A 70 14.12 -0.52 8.95
CA HIS A 70 14.78 -1.83 8.97
C HIS A 70 15.83 -1.93 7.87
N ALA A 71 15.53 -1.41 6.68
CA ALA A 71 16.48 -1.40 5.56
C ALA A 71 17.74 -0.59 5.91
N HIS A 72 17.56 0.59 6.48
CA HIS A 72 18.71 1.42 6.91
C HIS A 72 19.53 0.72 7.99
N GLN A 73 18.88 0.09 8.97
CA GLN A 73 19.56 -0.66 10.02
C GLN A 73 20.35 -1.82 9.45
N ALA A 74 19.76 -2.58 8.52
CA ALA A 74 20.44 -3.70 7.87
C ALA A 74 21.69 -3.24 7.09
N LEU A 75 21.61 -2.07 6.45
CA LEU A 75 22.72 -1.53 5.67
C LEU A 75 23.80 -0.88 6.54
N SER A 76 23.50 -0.52 7.77
CA SER A 76 24.43 0.20 8.65
C SER A 76 25.65 -0.63 9.03
N SER A 77 25.58 -1.96 8.92
CA SER A 77 26.71 -2.85 9.18
C SER A 77 27.68 -2.99 8.01
N PHE A 78 27.36 -2.43 6.85
CA PHE A 78 28.20 -2.50 5.67
C PHE A 78 29.05 -1.24 5.56
N GLU A 79 30.18 -1.35 4.82
CA GLU A 79 31.02 -0.21 4.54
C GLU A 79 30.24 0.88 3.79
N ASP A 80 30.55 2.13 4.13
CA ASP A 80 30.00 3.29 3.44
C ASP A 80 30.60 3.39 2.04
N ASN A 81 29.81 3.12 1.02
CA ASN A 81 30.21 3.19 -0.38
C ASN A 81 29.01 3.59 -1.26
N ALA A 82 29.29 3.82 -2.54
CA ALA A 82 28.25 4.29 -3.47
C ALA A 82 27.09 3.32 -3.60
N TYR A 83 27.34 2.01 -3.55
CA TYR A 83 26.28 1.00 -3.65
C TYR A 83 25.35 1.05 -2.43
N VAL A 84 25.92 1.07 -1.24
CA VAL A 84 25.15 1.14 0.01
C VAL A 84 24.38 2.45 0.09
N ASN A 85 25.02 3.56 -0.27
CA ASN A 85 24.35 4.86 -0.28
C ASN A 85 23.20 4.89 -1.28
N GLY A 86 23.35 4.23 -2.42
CA GLY A 86 22.26 4.08 -3.39
C GLY A 86 21.08 3.31 -2.85
N LEU A 87 21.33 2.27 -2.04
CA LEU A 87 20.26 1.50 -1.41
C LEU A 87 19.51 2.32 -0.35
N HIS A 88 20.24 3.13 0.45
CA HIS A 88 19.60 4.06 1.39
C HIS A 88 18.74 5.08 0.65
N PHE A 89 19.24 5.64 -0.44
CA PHE A 89 18.49 6.58 -1.26
C PHE A 89 17.21 5.95 -1.79
N LEU A 90 17.30 4.72 -2.29
CA LEU A 90 16.12 4.02 -2.84
C LEU A 90 15.06 3.79 -1.77
N ALA A 91 15.46 3.38 -0.57
CA ALA A 91 14.52 3.18 0.53
C ALA A 91 13.78 4.47 0.88
N ASP A 92 14.50 5.58 0.95
CA ASP A 92 13.91 6.90 1.23
C ASP A 92 13.02 7.38 0.09
N TYR A 93 13.41 7.12 -1.15
CA TYR A 93 12.61 7.47 -2.32
C TYR A 93 11.25 6.77 -2.29
N ILE A 94 11.23 5.49 -1.94
CA ILE A 94 9.99 4.73 -1.82
C ILE A 94 9.09 5.34 -0.74
N LEU A 95 9.66 5.69 0.41
CA LEU A 95 8.92 6.30 1.51
C LEU A 95 8.30 7.64 1.10
N GLU A 96 9.06 8.48 0.41
CA GLU A 96 8.58 9.78 -0.08
C GLU A 96 7.41 9.63 -1.05
N ARG A 97 7.46 8.64 -1.93
CA ARG A 97 6.39 8.42 -2.89
C ARG A 97 5.08 8.04 -2.23
N VAL A 98 5.17 7.34 -1.10
CA VAL A 98 3.97 6.93 -0.36
C VAL A 98 3.40 8.08 0.45
N SER A 99 4.25 8.95 0.99
CA SER A 99 3.83 10.08 1.83
C SER A 99 3.33 11.28 1.01
N GLY A 100 3.74 11.37 -0.23
CA GLY A 100 3.31 12.45 -1.15
C GLY A 100 2.01 12.14 -1.83
#